data_e4f4d45313d9089dbf3065ea56514ec7
#
_entry.id   e4f4d45313d9089dbf3065ea56514ec7
#
_cell.length_a   1.000
_cell.length_b   1.000
_cell.length_c   1.000
_cell.angle_alpha   90.00
_cell.angle_beta   90.00
_cell.angle_gamma   90.00
#
_symmetry.space_group_name_H-M   'P 1'
#
loop_
_entity.id
_entity.type
_entity.pdbx_description
1 polymer ?
#
loop_
_entity_poly.entity_id
_entity_poly.type
_entity_poly.pdbx_seq_one_letter_code
_entity_poly.pdbx_strand_id
1 'polypeptide(L)'
;CILSGDKSALVGKLAGQLGISRYFGDLMPEDKVRHIEEFQTKEHARVAFVGDGLNDAPVLAASRVGIAMGGLGSDVAIEAADIILQTDQPSKIAEAIRIGRRTRAVVWQNIIGALGVKLLVLALGASGAATLWEAVFADVGVALLAILNAVRLLSNKKD
;
A
#
# COMPACT_ATOMS: atom_id res chain seq x y z
N CYS A 1 -3.20 -2.86 -16.88
CA CYS A 1 -2.34 -3.61 -17.79
C CYS A 1 -2.34 -5.09 -17.41
N ILE A 2 -2.30 -6.00 -18.39
CA ILE A 2 -2.16 -7.45 -18.18
C ILE A 2 -0.77 -7.85 -18.68
N LEU A 3 -0.01 -8.59 -17.86
CA LEU A 3 1.25 -9.24 -18.22
C LEU A 3 1.07 -10.76 -18.01
N SER A 4 1.08 -11.55 -19.07
CA SER A 4 0.83 -13.00 -18.99
C SER A 4 1.83 -13.80 -19.83
N GLY A 5 2.14 -15.01 -19.36
CA GLY A 5 2.85 -16.01 -20.15
C GLY A 5 1.97 -16.74 -21.18
N ASP A 6 0.64 -16.54 -21.13
CA ASP A 6 -0.27 -17.12 -22.08
C ASP A 6 -0.15 -16.49 -23.46
N LYS A 7 -0.67 -17.21 -24.47
CA LYS A 7 -0.67 -16.73 -25.87
C LYS A 7 -1.33 -15.37 -25.98
N SER A 8 -0.66 -14.47 -26.69
CA SER A 8 -1.07 -13.06 -26.86
C SER A 8 -2.52 -12.93 -27.39
N ALA A 9 -2.95 -13.83 -28.28
CA ALA A 9 -4.33 -13.85 -28.78
C ALA A 9 -5.37 -14.11 -27.66
N LEU A 10 -5.05 -14.96 -26.69
CA LEU A 10 -5.92 -15.27 -25.56
C LEU A 10 -5.98 -14.09 -24.59
N VAL A 11 -4.81 -13.55 -24.27
CA VAL A 11 -4.69 -12.37 -23.39
C VAL A 11 -5.42 -11.16 -23.98
N GLY A 12 -5.29 -10.93 -25.30
CA GLY A 12 -6.00 -9.87 -25.99
C GLY A 12 -7.52 -10.01 -25.96
N LYS A 13 -8.04 -11.23 -26.11
CA LYS A 13 -9.47 -11.49 -25.96
C LYS A 13 -9.97 -11.18 -24.56
N LEU A 14 -9.25 -11.62 -23.54
CA LEU A 14 -9.56 -11.33 -22.13
C LEU A 14 -9.49 -9.83 -21.83
N ALA A 15 -8.43 -9.16 -22.30
CA ALA A 15 -8.27 -7.72 -22.13
C ALA A 15 -9.43 -6.95 -22.75
N GLY A 16 -9.88 -7.33 -23.95
CA GLY A 16 -11.06 -6.75 -24.60
C GLY A 16 -12.34 -6.93 -23.80
N GLN A 17 -12.56 -8.11 -23.22
CA GLN A 17 -13.73 -8.38 -22.35
C GLN A 17 -13.72 -7.55 -21.07
N LEU A 18 -12.53 -7.29 -20.51
CA LEU A 18 -12.36 -6.51 -19.29
C LEU A 18 -12.21 -5.00 -19.53
N GLY A 19 -12.23 -4.55 -20.79
CA GLY A 19 -12.02 -3.16 -21.15
C GLY A 19 -10.60 -2.66 -20.85
N ILE A 20 -9.60 -3.57 -20.81
CA ILE A 20 -8.20 -3.24 -20.55
C ILE A 20 -7.49 -3.00 -21.88
N SER A 21 -7.05 -1.77 -22.12
CA SER A 21 -6.42 -1.38 -23.39
C SER A 21 -4.96 -1.84 -23.56
N ARG A 22 -4.26 -2.13 -22.44
CA ARG A 22 -2.83 -2.46 -22.45
C ARG A 22 -2.62 -3.87 -21.95
N TYR A 23 -2.09 -4.74 -22.80
CA TYR A 23 -1.81 -6.13 -22.46
C TYR A 23 -0.59 -6.65 -23.22
N PHE A 24 0.10 -7.62 -22.63
CA PHE A 24 1.24 -8.32 -23.18
C PHE A 24 1.09 -9.81 -22.88
N GLY A 25 1.19 -10.63 -23.91
CA GLY A 25 1.15 -12.09 -23.82
C GLY A 25 2.49 -12.69 -24.23
N ASP A 26 2.58 -14.02 -24.18
CA ASP A 26 3.77 -14.80 -24.54
C ASP A 26 5.03 -14.36 -23.75
N LEU A 27 4.86 -13.85 -22.52
CA LEU A 27 5.95 -13.33 -21.70
C LEU A 27 6.62 -14.41 -20.87
N MET A 28 7.95 -14.46 -20.88
CA MET A 28 8.74 -15.17 -19.88
C MET A 28 8.80 -14.35 -18.57
N PRO A 29 9.16 -14.95 -17.43
CA PRO A 29 9.26 -14.22 -16.16
C PRO A 29 10.18 -12.98 -16.25
N GLU A 30 11.30 -13.09 -16.94
CA GLU A 30 12.27 -11.99 -17.14
C GLU A 30 11.66 -10.85 -17.97
N ASP A 31 10.81 -11.16 -18.93
CA ASP A 31 10.13 -10.16 -19.74
C ASP A 31 9.14 -9.34 -18.91
N LYS A 32 8.44 -10.01 -17.97
CA LYS A 32 7.55 -9.31 -17.05
C LYS A 32 8.32 -8.31 -16.17
N VAL A 33 9.46 -8.72 -15.62
CA VAL A 33 10.34 -7.83 -14.83
C VAL A 33 10.76 -6.64 -15.66
N ARG A 34 11.25 -6.87 -16.91
CA ARG A 34 11.66 -5.79 -17.81
C ARG A 34 10.52 -4.80 -18.09
N HIS A 35 9.29 -5.27 -18.30
CA HIS A 35 8.15 -4.38 -18.47
C HIS A 35 7.86 -3.52 -17.24
N ILE A 36 7.95 -4.09 -16.03
CA ILE A 36 7.79 -3.33 -14.79
C ILE A 36 8.86 -2.25 -14.67
N GLU A 37 10.13 -2.59 -14.91
CA GLU A 37 11.23 -1.63 -14.89
C GLU A 37 11.06 -0.52 -15.93
N GLU A 38 10.62 -0.86 -17.14
CA GLU A 38 10.34 0.12 -18.19
C GLU A 38 9.20 1.08 -17.78
N PHE A 39 8.13 0.58 -17.21
CA PHE A 39 7.04 1.44 -16.74
C PHE A 39 7.51 2.38 -15.63
N GLN A 40 8.36 1.90 -14.72
CA GLN A 40 8.87 2.70 -13.62
C GLN A 40 9.91 3.73 -14.06
N THR A 41 10.80 3.37 -14.99
CA THR A 41 11.92 4.22 -15.42
C THR A 41 11.54 5.17 -16.55
N LYS A 42 10.95 4.64 -17.63
CA LYS A 42 10.64 5.42 -18.85
C LYS A 42 9.33 6.20 -18.72
N GLU A 43 8.32 5.62 -18.06
CA GLU A 43 7.01 6.26 -17.92
C GLU A 43 6.84 6.93 -16.55
N HIS A 44 7.84 6.82 -15.65
CA HIS A 44 7.78 7.31 -14.27
C HIS A 44 6.52 6.84 -13.51
N ALA A 45 5.98 5.68 -13.90
CA ALA A 45 4.77 5.13 -13.35
C ALA A 45 5.02 4.54 -11.95
N ARG A 46 4.05 4.73 -11.05
CA ARG A 46 4.02 4.01 -9.77
C ARG A 46 3.29 2.70 -9.99
N VAL A 47 4.04 1.63 -10.22
CA VAL A 47 3.49 0.32 -10.57
C VAL A 47 3.17 -0.47 -9.31
N ALA A 48 1.94 -0.98 -9.21
CA ALA A 48 1.59 -2.09 -8.35
C ALA A 48 1.40 -3.33 -9.23
N PHE A 49 2.08 -4.41 -8.89
CA PHE A 49 1.93 -5.70 -9.57
C PHE A 49 1.17 -6.68 -8.70
N VAL A 50 0.24 -7.41 -9.29
CA VAL A 50 -0.55 -8.45 -8.63
C VAL A 50 -0.24 -9.77 -9.29
N GLY A 51 0.24 -10.73 -8.52
CA GLY A 51 0.56 -12.07 -8.98
C GLY A 51 0.10 -13.13 -7.98
N ASP A 52 -0.09 -14.35 -8.45
CA ASP A 52 -0.60 -15.48 -7.65
C ASP A 52 0.42 -16.60 -7.47
N GLY A 53 1.55 -16.56 -8.18
CA GLY A 53 2.43 -17.70 -8.35
C GLY A 53 3.88 -17.51 -7.95
N LEU A 54 4.53 -18.67 -7.78
CA LEU A 54 5.97 -18.85 -7.59
C LEU A 54 6.80 -18.12 -8.67
N ASN A 55 6.29 -18.14 -9.91
CA ASN A 55 6.96 -17.55 -11.07
C ASN A 55 6.92 -16.02 -11.07
N ASP A 56 6.04 -15.40 -10.29
CA ASP A 56 5.86 -13.97 -10.22
C ASP A 56 6.65 -13.30 -9.08
N ALA A 57 7.32 -14.07 -8.21
CA ALA A 57 8.11 -13.54 -7.10
C ALA A 57 9.16 -12.50 -7.54
N PRO A 58 9.94 -12.71 -8.63
CA PRO A 58 10.87 -11.70 -9.11
C PRO A 58 10.16 -10.40 -9.57
N VAL A 59 8.97 -10.52 -10.13
CA VAL A 59 8.18 -9.39 -10.63
C VAL A 59 7.56 -8.62 -9.47
N LEU A 60 7.07 -9.34 -8.44
CA LEU A 60 6.57 -8.75 -7.19
C LEU A 60 7.66 -7.91 -6.53
N ALA A 61 8.87 -8.48 -6.38
CA ALA A 61 10.00 -7.79 -5.78
C ALA A 61 10.50 -6.58 -6.60
N ALA A 62 10.42 -6.64 -7.94
CA ALA A 62 10.83 -5.55 -8.83
C ALA A 62 9.81 -4.41 -8.88
N SER A 63 8.55 -4.67 -8.53
CA SER A 63 7.49 -3.65 -8.57
C SER A 63 7.58 -2.72 -7.36
N ARG A 64 7.00 -1.50 -7.49
CA ARG A 64 6.98 -0.57 -6.36
C ARG A 64 6.05 -1.02 -5.22
N VAL A 65 5.05 -1.80 -5.55
CA VAL A 65 4.17 -2.50 -4.60
C VAL A 65 3.84 -3.85 -5.19
N GLY A 66 4.35 -4.91 -4.58
CA GLY A 66 4.03 -6.29 -4.90
C GLY A 66 2.83 -6.78 -4.09
N ILE A 67 1.83 -7.33 -4.76
CA ILE A 67 0.63 -7.88 -4.13
C ILE A 67 0.53 -9.35 -4.50
N ALA A 68 0.74 -10.24 -3.53
CA ALA A 68 0.53 -11.68 -3.71
C ALA A 68 -0.93 -12.05 -3.43
N MET A 69 -1.51 -12.88 -4.30
CA MET A 69 -2.85 -13.45 -4.14
C MET A 69 -2.76 -14.93 -3.81
N GLY A 70 -3.72 -15.42 -3.03
CA GLY A 70 -3.79 -16.81 -2.61
C GLY A 70 -3.23 -17.06 -1.21
N GLY A 71 -4.08 -17.48 -0.28
CA GLY A 71 -3.75 -17.70 1.13
C GLY A 71 -2.79 -18.85 1.41
N LEU A 72 -2.43 -19.63 0.41
CA LEU A 72 -1.44 -20.71 0.41
C LEU A 72 -0.41 -20.49 -0.71
N GLY A 73 -0.22 -19.25 -1.13
CA GLY A 73 0.83 -18.88 -2.06
C GLY A 73 2.18 -19.43 -1.59
N SER A 74 3.07 -19.71 -2.52
CA SER A 74 4.39 -20.20 -2.14
C SER A 74 5.02 -19.25 -1.14
N ASP A 75 5.72 -19.79 -0.16
CA ASP A 75 6.48 -19.02 0.82
C ASP A 75 7.34 -17.94 0.16
N VAL A 76 7.86 -18.24 -1.04
CA VAL A 76 8.68 -17.32 -1.85
C VAL A 76 7.87 -16.10 -2.36
N ALA A 77 6.63 -16.28 -2.81
CA ALA A 77 5.79 -15.17 -3.24
C ALA A 77 5.33 -14.31 -2.05
N ILE A 78 5.08 -14.95 -0.90
CA ILE A 78 4.75 -14.27 0.35
C ILE A 78 5.94 -13.41 0.81
N GLU A 79 7.16 -13.94 0.72
CA GLU A 79 8.38 -13.21 1.13
C GLU A 79 8.71 -12.04 0.18
N ALA A 80 8.35 -12.16 -1.09
CA ALA A 80 8.61 -11.13 -2.11
C ALA A 80 7.54 -10.03 -2.19
N ALA A 81 6.38 -10.20 -1.56
CA ALA A 81 5.25 -9.29 -1.66
C ALA A 81 5.16 -8.30 -0.49
N ASP A 82 4.78 -7.06 -0.77
CA ASP A 82 4.48 -6.04 0.26
C ASP A 82 3.07 -6.25 0.87
N ILE A 83 2.15 -6.83 0.10
CA ILE A 83 0.76 -7.08 0.51
C ILE A 83 0.39 -8.50 0.14
N ILE A 84 -0.24 -9.22 1.08
CA ILE A 84 -0.75 -10.57 0.87
C ILE A 84 -2.26 -10.54 0.97
N LEU A 85 -2.93 -10.95 -0.10
CA LEU A 85 -4.37 -11.19 -0.12
C LEU A 85 -4.64 -12.67 0.14
N GLN A 86 -5.27 -12.97 1.27
CA GLN A 86 -5.53 -14.35 1.70
C GLN A 86 -6.54 -15.11 0.82
N THR A 87 -7.17 -14.43 -0.11
CA THR A 87 -8.18 -14.99 -1.01
C THR A 87 -7.87 -14.62 -2.45
N ASP A 88 -8.18 -15.51 -3.40
CA ASP A 88 -8.02 -15.29 -4.83
C ASP A 88 -9.15 -14.41 -5.41
N GLN A 89 -9.40 -13.29 -4.72
CA GLN A 89 -10.45 -12.35 -5.12
C GLN A 89 -9.84 -11.00 -5.51
N PRO A 90 -9.76 -10.67 -6.82
CA PRO A 90 -9.24 -9.38 -7.29
C PRO A 90 -9.97 -8.16 -6.70
N SER A 91 -11.24 -8.32 -6.30
CA SER A 91 -12.01 -7.25 -5.62
C SER A 91 -11.38 -6.78 -4.31
N LYS A 92 -10.61 -7.66 -3.64
CA LYS A 92 -9.88 -7.33 -2.40
C LYS A 92 -8.73 -6.33 -2.61
N ILE A 93 -8.24 -6.19 -3.84
CA ILE A 93 -7.25 -5.15 -4.18
C ILE A 93 -7.82 -3.75 -3.91
N ALA A 94 -9.07 -3.51 -4.31
CA ALA A 94 -9.74 -2.23 -4.06
C ALA A 94 -9.91 -1.96 -2.55
N GLU A 95 -10.19 -3.00 -1.76
CA GLU A 95 -10.26 -2.91 -0.31
C GLU A 95 -8.90 -2.59 0.31
N ALA A 96 -7.83 -3.25 -0.12
CA ALA A 96 -6.46 -2.98 0.33
C ALA A 96 -6.05 -1.53 0.05
N ILE A 97 -6.34 -1.01 -1.15
CA ILE A 97 -6.08 0.40 -1.50
C ILE A 97 -6.86 1.35 -0.59
N ARG A 98 -8.13 1.04 -0.31
CA ARG A 98 -8.97 1.86 0.58
C ARG A 98 -8.41 1.88 2.01
N ILE A 99 -8.00 0.73 2.53
CA ILE A 99 -7.36 0.60 3.84
C ILE A 99 -6.08 1.44 3.88
N GLY A 100 -5.20 1.30 2.89
CA GLY A 100 -3.96 2.06 2.81
C GLY A 100 -4.17 3.58 2.81
N ARG A 101 -5.18 4.06 2.06
CA ARG A 101 -5.54 5.49 2.04
C ARG A 101 -6.06 5.99 3.40
N ARG A 102 -6.90 5.20 4.08
CA ARG A 102 -7.41 5.53 5.42
C ARG A 102 -6.28 5.55 6.44
N THR A 103 -5.42 4.53 6.43
CA THR A 103 -4.24 4.45 7.31
C THR A 103 -3.36 5.69 7.13
N ARG A 104 -3.04 6.05 5.89
CA ARG A 104 -2.25 7.25 5.60
C ARG A 104 -2.89 8.53 6.15
N ALA A 105 -4.22 8.67 6.01
CA ALA A 105 -4.93 9.82 6.52
C ALA A 105 -4.83 9.92 8.06
N VAL A 106 -5.02 8.81 8.77
CA VAL A 106 -4.89 8.77 10.23
C VAL A 106 -3.46 9.04 10.69
N VAL A 107 -2.46 8.49 10.00
CA VAL A 107 -1.05 8.77 10.28
C VAL A 107 -0.75 10.28 10.16
N TRP A 108 -1.21 10.93 9.07
CA TRP A 108 -1.01 12.36 8.90
C TRP A 108 -1.77 13.20 9.94
N GLN A 109 -3.00 12.80 10.32
CA GLN A 109 -3.74 13.45 11.40
C GLN A 109 -2.95 13.39 12.71
N ASN A 110 -2.40 12.23 13.05
CA ASN A 110 -1.61 12.06 14.26
C ASN A 110 -0.32 12.89 14.23
N ILE A 111 0.40 12.89 13.11
CA ILE A 111 1.64 13.67 12.96
C ILE A 111 1.35 15.17 13.09
N ILE A 112 0.37 15.67 12.32
CA ILE A 112 0.04 17.11 12.34
C ILE A 112 -0.48 17.53 13.72
N GLY A 113 -1.34 16.71 14.33
CA GLY A 113 -1.86 16.95 15.66
C GLY A 113 -0.76 17.00 16.72
N ALA A 114 0.14 16.01 16.71
CA ALA A 114 1.23 15.95 17.68
C ALA A 114 2.22 17.12 17.52
N LEU A 115 2.62 17.43 16.28
CA LEU A 115 3.51 18.56 16.01
C LEU A 115 2.84 19.90 16.34
N GLY A 116 1.55 20.05 16.02
CA GLY A 116 0.80 21.26 16.34
C GLY A 116 0.73 21.54 17.84
N VAL A 117 0.36 20.54 18.63
CA VAL A 117 0.33 20.68 20.10
C VAL A 117 1.74 20.96 20.66
N LYS A 118 2.75 20.26 20.14
CA LYS A 118 4.14 20.45 20.59
C LYS A 118 4.65 21.85 20.32
N LEU A 119 4.39 22.40 19.12
CA LEU A 119 4.75 23.77 18.78
C LEU A 119 4.00 24.79 19.65
N LEU A 120 2.71 24.56 19.91
CA LEU A 120 1.92 25.42 20.79
C LEU A 120 2.49 25.45 22.20
N VAL A 121 2.78 24.28 22.79
CA VAL A 121 3.35 24.18 24.14
C VAL A 121 4.73 24.86 24.23
N LEU A 122 5.57 24.68 23.19
CA LEU A 122 6.87 25.36 23.11
C LEU A 122 6.72 26.90 23.07
N ALA A 123 5.76 27.40 22.30
CA ALA A 123 5.49 28.83 22.21
C ALA A 123 4.99 29.40 23.55
N LEU A 124 4.09 28.68 24.22
CA LEU A 124 3.60 29.06 25.56
C LEU A 124 4.71 28.99 26.62
N GLY A 125 5.58 27.98 26.56
CA GLY A 125 6.73 27.87 27.44
C GLY A 125 7.73 29.03 27.24
N ALA A 126 8.01 29.38 25.98
CA ALA A 126 8.90 30.53 25.66
C ALA A 126 8.33 31.87 26.12
N SER A 127 7.01 32.02 26.15
CA SER A 127 6.34 33.22 26.69
C SER A 127 6.20 33.22 28.22
N GLY A 128 6.63 32.16 28.92
CA GLY A 128 6.45 31.97 30.35
C GLY A 128 5.02 31.61 30.79
N ALA A 129 4.14 31.34 29.84
CA ALA A 129 2.72 30.99 30.10
C ALA A 129 2.49 29.50 30.36
N ALA A 130 3.46 28.63 30.11
CA ALA A 130 3.37 27.19 30.39
C ALA A 130 4.55 26.75 31.25
N THR A 131 4.24 25.79 32.15
CA THR A 131 5.22 25.13 33.00
C THR A 131 5.66 23.80 32.41
N LEU A 132 6.73 23.20 32.98
CA LEU A 132 7.21 21.88 32.57
C LEU A 132 6.12 20.77 32.70
N TRP A 133 5.28 20.87 33.72
CA TRP A 133 4.21 19.90 33.97
C TRP A 133 3.14 19.91 32.88
N GLU A 134 2.74 21.10 32.43
CA GLU A 134 1.78 21.24 31.31
C GLU A 134 2.34 20.68 30.01
N ALA A 135 3.64 20.85 29.78
CA ALA A 135 4.31 20.25 28.63
C ALA A 135 4.27 18.71 28.66
N VAL A 136 4.55 18.12 29.83
CA VAL A 136 4.51 16.65 30.02
C VAL A 136 3.09 16.10 29.85
N PHE A 137 2.09 16.76 30.44
CA PHE A 137 0.69 16.33 30.29
C PHE A 137 0.20 16.47 28.85
N ALA A 138 0.59 17.49 28.13
CA ALA A 138 0.25 17.66 26.72
C ALA A 138 0.87 16.55 25.87
N ASP A 139 2.14 16.20 26.07
CA ASP A 139 2.83 15.14 25.33
C ASP A 139 2.19 13.77 25.54
N VAL A 140 1.92 13.39 26.78
CA VAL A 140 1.23 12.13 27.12
C VAL A 140 -0.20 12.12 26.60
N GLY A 141 -0.93 13.22 26.74
CA GLY A 141 -2.30 13.36 26.24
C GLY A 141 -2.40 13.20 24.73
N VAL A 142 -1.49 13.83 23.99
CA VAL A 142 -1.43 13.70 22.54
C VAL A 142 -1.10 12.28 22.11
N ALA A 143 -0.18 11.60 22.81
CA ALA A 143 0.16 10.22 22.52
C ALA A 143 -1.08 9.29 22.71
N LEU A 144 -1.83 9.46 23.78
CA LEU A 144 -3.07 8.71 24.00
C LEU A 144 -4.13 8.99 22.94
N LEU A 145 -4.32 10.25 22.56
CA LEU A 145 -5.25 10.61 21.49
C LEU A 145 -4.84 10.01 20.12
N ALA A 146 -3.54 9.99 19.82
CA ALA A 146 -3.01 9.37 18.62
C ALA A 146 -3.27 7.85 18.59
N ILE A 147 -3.10 7.16 19.74
CA ILE A 147 -3.42 5.74 19.88
C ILE A 147 -4.92 5.51 19.66
N LEU A 148 -5.79 6.28 20.31
CA LEU A 148 -7.24 6.15 20.16
C LEU A 148 -7.68 6.39 18.71
N ASN A 149 -7.09 7.38 18.04
CA ASN A 149 -7.35 7.64 16.63
C ASN A 149 -6.89 6.47 15.73
N ALA A 150 -5.74 5.85 16.04
CA ALA A 150 -5.27 4.66 15.32
C ALA A 150 -6.16 3.44 15.54
N VAL A 151 -6.60 3.19 16.78
CA VAL A 151 -7.51 2.07 17.12
C VAL A 151 -8.85 2.17 16.39
N ARG A 152 -9.30 3.39 16.05
CA ARG A 152 -10.50 3.61 15.24
C ARG A 152 -10.43 2.93 13.86
N LEU A 153 -9.23 2.72 13.31
CA LEU A 153 -9.06 1.97 12.06
C LEU A 153 -9.46 0.50 12.19
N LEU A 154 -9.26 -0.11 13.36
CA LEU A 154 -9.61 -1.52 13.62
C LEU A 154 -11.12 -1.70 13.80
N SER A 155 -11.79 -0.71 14.38
CA SER A 155 -13.23 -0.75 14.67
C SER A 155 -14.11 -0.61 13.42
N ASN A 156 -13.59 -0.02 12.34
CA ASN A 156 -14.36 0.28 11.11
C ASN A 156 -14.31 -0.85 10.07
N LYS A 157 -14.13 -2.10 10.53
CA LYS A 157 -14.09 -3.33 9.71
C LYS A 157 -15.51 -3.86 9.35
N LYS A 158 -16.55 -3.11 9.66
CA LYS A 158 -17.94 -3.45 9.33
C LYS A 158 -18.46 -2.47 8.26
N ASP A 159 -18.09 -2.69 7.00
CA ASP A 159 -18.88 -2.34 5.79
C ASP A 159 -18.19 -2.93 4.58
#